data_802eadfeb27a7f164e532fd2a6c648b1
#
_entry.id   802eadfeb27a7f164e532fd2a6c648b1
#
_cell.length_a   1.000
_cell.length_b   1.000
_cell.length_c   1.000
_cell.angle_alpha   90.00
_cell.angle_beta   90.00
_cell.angle_gamma   90.00
#
_symmetry.space_group_name_H-M   'P 1'
#
loop_
_entity.id
_entity.type
_entity.pdbx_description
1 polymer ?
#
loop_
_entity_poly.entity_id
_entity_poly.type
_entity_poly.pdbx_seq_one_letter_code
_entity_poly.pdbx_strand_id
1 'polypeptide(L)'
;SNSNQIDAEFMSGNALFAAGASYRVFEYEDSVRKADPNAVFKNYYIGSNTANKPLMSRGTYSTAFAVSANVEGEELDGYVKLINLLQSSQEWSDLILYGVEGKDYNISEDGQLEMINTDTLFDTWLPDNINFKRYQPYITEEQKTEYENWNDGCIPQKDLGFAFDMTPVQTEYSQLQAVEQEYLN
;
A
#
# COMPACT_ATOMS: atom_id res chain seq x y z
N SER A 1 5.32 16.35 14.88
CA SER A 1 4.84 15.00 15.20
C SER A 1 5.15 14.08 14.03
N ASN A 2 5.80 12.97 14.31
CA ASN A 2 6.11 11.96 13.31
C ASN A 2 4.81 11.21 12.95
N SER A 3 4.54 10.99 11.67
CA SER A 3 3.37 10.23 11.20
C SER A 3 3.24 8.87 11.90
N ASN A 4 4.36 8.19 12.12
CA ASN A 4 4.41 6.91 12.83
C ASN A 4 3.90 7.00 14.28
N GLN A 5 4.07 8.13 14.95
CA GLN A 5 3.55 8.33 16.29
C GLN A 5 2.03 8.50 16.30
N ILE A 6 1.48 9.21 15.32
CA ILE A 6 0.03 9.39 15.16
C ILE A 6 -0.63 8.04 14.86
N ASP A 7 -0.03 7.25 13.98
CA ASP A 7 -0.49 5.91 13.66
C ASP A 7 -0.49 4.99 14.89
N ALA A 8 0.58 5.02 15.69
CA ALA A 8 0.68 4.23 16.91
C ALA A 8 -0.40 4.61 17.94
N GLU A 9 -0.70 5.91 18.13
CA GLU A 9 -1.76 6.37 19.01
C GLU A 9 -3.15 5.92 18.54
N PHE A 10 -3.38 5.92 17.21
CA PHE A 10 -4.64 5.43 16.66
C PHE A 10 -4.77 3.91 16.80
N MET A 11 -3.73 3.16 16.42
CA MET A 11 -3.72 1.69 16.48
C MET A 11 -3.85 1.15 17.92
N SER A 12 -3.40 1.92 18.92
CA SER A 12 -3.54 1.59 20.35
C SER A 12 -4.89 2.03 20.97
N GLY A 13 -5.76 2.65 20.18
CA GLY A 13 -7.07 3.15 20.65
C GLY A 13 -7.02 4.48 21.42
N ASN A 14 -5.87 5.15 21.45
CA ASN A 14 -5.71 6.45 22.12
C ASN A 14 -6.17 7.64 21.25
N ALA A 15 -6.34 7.44 19.95
CA ALA A 15 -6.89 8.43 19.03
C ALA A 15 -8.17 7.92 18.35
N LEU A 16 -9.15 8.82 18.15
CA LEU A 16 -10.45 8.46 17.58
C LEU A 16 -10.45 8.37 16.07
N PHE A 17 -9.50 9.00 15.39
CA PHE A 17 -9.36 8.94 13.94
C PHE A 17 -7.91 9.09 13.51
N ALA A 18 -7.59 8.53 12.37
CA ALA A 18 -6.34 8.75 11.65
C ALA A 18 -6.63 9.01 10.17
N ALA A 19 -5.75 9.74 9.50
CA ALA A 19 -5.79 9.92 8.06
C ALA A 19 -4.54 9.27 7.46
N GLY A 20 -4.73 8.46 6.44
CA GLY A 20 -3.64 7.71 5.84
C GLY A 20 -3.94 7.30 4.40
N ALA A 21 -3.00 6.59 3.81
CA ALA A 21 -3.19 6.02 2.48
C ALA A 21 -4.21 4.88 2.52
N SER A 22 -4.98 4.72 1.43
CA SER A 22 -6.07 3.74 1.34
C SER A 22 -5.62 2.29 1.59
N TYR A 23 -4.39 1.94 1.24
CA TYR A 23 -3.87 0.58 1.46
C TYR A 23 -3.64 0.23 2.94
N ARG A 24 -3.54 1.23 3.83
CA ARG A 24 -3.33 1.01 5.27
C ARG A 24 -4.61 0.75 6.06
N VAL A 25 -5.77 0.85 5.43
CA VAL A 25 -7.06 0.70 6.13
C VAL A 25 -7.19 -0.64 6.83
N PHE A 26 -6.73 -1.72 6.21
CA PHE A 26 -6.81 -3.06 6.79
C PHE A 26 -5.81 -3.29 7.92
N GLU A 27 -4.62 -2.67 7.83
CA GLU A 27 -3.63 -2.65 8.90
C GLU A 27 -4.16 -1.93 10.15
N TYR A 28 -4.81 -0.78 9.96
CA TYR A 28 -5.43 -0.04 11.04
C TYR A 28 -6.57 -0.83 11.69
N GLU A 29 -7.45 -1.43 10.89
CA GLU A 29 -8.55 -2.23 11.41
C GLU A 29 -8.06 -3.44 12.19
N ASP A 30 -7.07 -4.17 11.68
CA ASP A 30 -6.46 -5.31 12.36
C ASP A 30 -5.86 -4.90 13.72
N SER A 31 -5.11 -3.80 13.75
CA SER A 31 -4.48 -3.30 14.96
C SER A 31 -5.50 -2.83 16.01
N VAL A 32 -6.52 -2.08 15.60
CA VAL A 32 -7.60 -1.63 16.48
C VAL A 32 -8.38 -2.81 17.06
N ARG A 33 -8.68 -3.83 16.26
CA ARG A 33 -9.39 -5.03 16.72
C ARG A 33 -8.55 -5.92 17.62
N LYS A 34 -7.23 -5.94 17.45
CA LYS A 34 -6.30 -6.61 18.38
C LYS A 34 -6.27 -5.91 19.73
N ALA A 35 -6.33 -4.57 19.75
CA ALA A 35 -6.38 -3.79 20.98
C ALA A 35 -7.74 -3.91 21.70
N ASP A 36 -8.84 -3.86 20.96
CA ASP A 36 -10.22 -4.07 21.45
C ASP A 36 -11.04 -4.86 20.42
N PRO A 37 -11.32 -6.14 20.65
CA PRO A 37 -12.13 -6.98 19.75
C PRO A 37 -13.56 -6.47 19.53
N ASN A 38 -14.09 -5.59 20.39
CA ASN A 38 -15.41 -5.00 20.27
C ASN A 38 -15.39 -3.63 19.59
N ALA A 39 -14.22 -3.12 19.21
CA ALA A 39 -14.11 -1.83 18.54
C ALA A 39 -14.85 -1.85 17.20
N VAL A 40 -15.58 -0.78 16.93
CA VAL A 40 -16.23 -0.53 15.65
C VAL A 40 -15.34 0.36 14.81
N PHE A 41 -14.64 -0.24 13.85
CA PHE A 41 -13.84 0.49 12.89
C PHE A 41 -14.68 0.90 11.68
N LYS A 42 -14.54 2.15 11.24
CA LYS A 42 -15.14 2.63 9.99
C LYS A 42 -14.11 3.36 9.16
N ASN A 43 -14.06 3.03 7.89
CA ASN A 43 -13.23 3.70 6.92
C ASN A 43 -14.07 4.68 6.08
N TYR A 44 -13.47 5.81 5.73
CA TYR A 44 -14.06 6.81 4.84
C TYR A 44 -13.03 7.23 3.79
N TYR A 45 -13.23 6.81 2.57
CA TYR A 45 -12.40 7.29 1.46
C TYR A 45 -12.82 8.71 1.07
N ILE A 46 -11.87 9.63 1.15
CA ILE A 46 -12.12 11.03 0.78
C ILE A 46 -12.52 11.09 -0.69
N GLY A 47 -13.72 11.59 -0.95
CA GLY A 47 -14.27 11.71 -2.30
C GLY A 47 -15.20 10.59 -2.75
N SER A 48 -15.25 9.43 -2.06
CA SER A 48 -16.14 8.32 -2.45
C SER A 48 -17.61 8.71 -2.47
N ASN A 49 -18.04 9.53 -1.52
CA ASN A 49 -19.42 9.98 -1.35
C ASN A 49 -19.67 11.42 -1.81
N THR A 50 -18.77 12.01 -2.57
CA THR A 50 -18.91 13.39 -3.07
C THR A 50 -19.27 13.42 -4.54
N ALA A 51 -19.92 14.51 -4.99
CA ALA A 51 -20.16 14.76 -6.40
C ALA A 51 -18.86 14.96 -7.20
N ASN A 52 -17.77 15.26 -6.50
CA ASN A 52 -16.44 15.45 -7.08
C ASN A 52 -15.65 14.16 -6.91
N LYS A 53 -15.38 13.49 -8.02
CA LYS A 53 -14.48 12.34 -8.04
C LYS A 53 -13.07 12.74 -7.65
N PRO A 54 -12.31 11.87 -6.96
CA PRO A 54 -10.93 12.16 -6.61
C PRO A 54 -10.09 12.36 -7.86
N LEU A 55 -9.10 13.24 -7.78
CA LEU A 55 -8.14 13.44 -8.86
C LEU A 55 -7.05 12.37 -8.81
N MET A 56 -6.78 11.75 -9.92
CA MET A 56 -5.62 10.89 -10.07
C MET A 56 -4.37 11.77 -10.22
N SER A 57 -3.59 11.89 -9.14
CA SER A 57 -2.38 12.71 -9.10
C SER A 57 -1.13 11.98 -9.60
N ARG A 58 -1.18 10.64 -9.67
CA ARG A 58 -0.06 9.79 -10.11
C ARG A 58 -0.55 8.74 -11.09
N GLY A 59 0.32 8.41 -12.04
CA GLY A 59 0.10 7.26 -12.91
C GLY A 59 0.44 5.93 -12.20
N THR A 60 0.30 4.84 -12.93
CA THR A 60 0.60 3.47 -12.47
C THR A 60 2.09 3.22 -12.16
N TYR A 61 2.95 4.18 -12.40
CA TYR A 61 4.41 4.11 -12.26
C TYR A 61 4.94 4.82 -10.98
N SER A 62 4.10 5.03 -9.98
CA SER A 62 4.54 5.66 -8.71
C SER A 62 5.51 4.78 -7.92
N THR A 63 5.44 3.47 -8.14
CA THR A 63 6.32 2.47 -7.55
C THR A 63 6.65 1.43 -8.62
N ALA A 64 7.90 1.02 -8.72
CA ALA A 64 8.34 0.11 -9.75
C ALA A 64 9.48 -0.79 -9.27
N PHE A 65 9.56 -1.98 -9.85
CA PHE A 65 10.77 -2.79 -9.80
C PHE A 65 11.81 -2.21 -10.76
N ALA A 66 13.04 -2.12 -10.30
CA ALA A 66 14.16 -1.70 -11.14
C ALA A 66 15.24 -2.79 -11.15
N VAL A 67 15.72 -3.12 -12.32
CA VAL A 67 16.88 -3.99 -12.50
C VAL A 67 18.05 -3.11 -12.96
N SER A 68 19.24 -3.35 -12.39
CA SER A 68 20.43 -2.60 -12.79
C SER A 68 20.71 -2.73 -14.29
N ALA A 69 21.08 -1.62 -14.93
CA ALA A 69 21.43 -1.62 -16.36
C ALA A 69 22.68 -2.47 -16.69
N ASN A 70 23.44 -2.89 -15.66
CA ASN A 70 24.61 -3.75 -15.83
C ASN A 70 24.28 -5.25 -15.80
N VAL A 71 23.00 -5.61 -15.57
CA VAL A 71 22.56 -7.00 -15.55
C VAL A 71 22.11 -7.40 -16.96
N GLU A 72 22.66 -8.48 -17.47
CA GLU A 72 22.42 -8.96 -18.84
C GLU A 72 22.21 -10.49 -18.87
N GLY A 73 21.75 -11.00 -20.02
CA GLY A 73 21.66 -12.43 -20.31
C GLY A 73 20.76 -13.20 -19.35
N GLU A 74 21.20 -14.38 -18.92
CA GLU A 74 20.43 -15.30 -18.07
C GLU A 74 20.06 -14.71 -16.71
N GLU A 75 20.89 -13.82 -16.18
CA GLU A 75 20.60 -13.14 -14.91
C GLU A 75 19.43 -12.17 -15.07
N LEU A 76 19.41 -11.36 -16.12
CA LEU A 76 18.27 -10.48 -16.45
C LEU A 76 16.99 -11.29 -16.65
N ASP A 77 17.06 -12.39 -17.40
CA ASP A 77 15.94 -13.30 -17.61
C ASP A 77 15.40 -13.86 -16.27
N GLY A 78 16.29 -14.15 -15.32
CA GLY A 78 15.93 -14.59 -13.99
C GLY A 78 15.13 -13.54 -13.22
N TYR A 79 15.56 -12.29 -13.21
CA TYR A 79 14.84 -11.19 -12.54
C TYR A 79 13.48 -10.92 -13.20
N VAL A 80 13.42 -10.91 -14.53
CA VAL A 80 12.15 -10.71 -15.25
C VAL A 80 11.17 -11.85 -14.97
N LYS A 81 11.64 -13.10 -14.92
CA LYS A 81 10.81 -14.25 -14.54
C LYS A 81 10.28 -14.12 -13.11
N LEU A 82 11.12 -13.73 -12.16
CA LEU A 82 10.70 -13.55 -10.76
C LEU A 82 9.61 -12.47 -10.65
N ILE A 83 9.83 -11.31 -11.24
CA ILE A 83 8.84 -10.22 -11.23
C ILE A 83 7.52 -10.69 -11.87
N ASN A 84 7.61 -11.40 -12.99
CA ASN A 84 6.42 -11.92 -13.67
C ASN A 84 5.67 -12.96 -12.80
N LEU A 85 6.37 -13.86 -12.11
CA LEU A 85 5.75 -14.81 -11.17
C LEU A 85 5.01 -14.11 -10.03
N LEU A 86 5.63 -13.11 -9.42
CA LEU A 86 5.01 -12.32 -8.34
C LEU A 86 3.73 -11.60 -8.81
N GLN A 87 3.64 -11.24 -10.09
CA GLN A 87 2.51 -10.51 -10.66
C GLN A 87 1.47 -11.39 -11.36
N SER A 88 1.74 -12.68 -11.56
CA SER A 88 0.88 -13.57 -12.32
C SER A 88 0.48 -14.87 -11.62
N SER A 89 0.97 -15.12 -10.40
CA SER A 89 0.71 -16.35 -9.66
C SER A 89 0.21 -16.06 -8.25
N GLN A 90 -0.98 -16.59 -7.92
CA GLN A 90 -1.53 -16.52 -6.57
C GLN A 90 -0.58 -17.15 -5.53
N GLU A 91 -0.01 -18.33 -5.85
CA GLU A 91 0.92 -19.04 -4.94
C GLU A 91 2.14 -18.20 -4.59
N TRP A 92 2.77 -17.56 -5.59
CA TRP A 92 3.93 -16.70 -5.36
C TRP A 92 3.56 -15.40 -4.66
N SER A 93 2.41 -14.84 -4.97
CA SER A 93 1.89 -13.68 -4.26
C SER A 93 1.63 -14.02 -2.78
N ASP A 94 0.96 -15.13 -2.50
CA ASP A 94 0.69 -15.57 -1.14
C ASP A 94 1.98 -15.81 -0.34
N LEU A 95 2.96 -16.48 -0.95
CA LEU A 95 4.24 -16.76 -0.32
C LEU A 95 4.97 -15.48 0.12
N ILE A 96 4.97 -14.46 -0.71
CA ILE A 96 5.65 -13.18 -0.41
C ILE A 96 4.82 -12.33 0.55
N LEU A 97 3.49 -12.29 0.38
CA LEU A 97 2.62 -11.44 1.17
C LEU A 97 2.31 -12.03 2.55
N TYR A 98 2.15 -13.35 2.65
CA TYR A 98 1.62 -14.00 3.84
C TYR A 98 2.52 -15.08 4.42
N GLY A 99 3.55 -15.51 3.69
CA GLY A 99 4.47 -16.56 4.11
C GLY A 99 4.05 -17.95 3.65
N VAL A 100 4.22 -18.95 4.50
CA VAL A 100 3.98 -20.36 4.19
C VAL A 100 2.64 -20.79 4.79
N GLU A 101 1.74 -21.30 3.96
CA GLU A 101 0.45 -21.84 4.40
C GLU A 101 0.63 -22.98 5.41
N GLY A 102 -0.20 -22.99 6.45
CA GLY A 102 -0.12 -23.94 7.57
C GLY A 102 0.92 -23.57 8.64
N LYS A 103 1.81 -22.60 8.37
CA LYS A 103 2.83 -22.12 9.30
C LYS A 103 2.61 -20.66 9.67
N ASP A 104 2.52 -19.80 8.68
CA ASP A 104 2.42 -18.35 8.86
C ASP A 104 0.98 -17.86 8.67
N TYR A 105 0.18 -18.57 7.86
CA TYR A 105 -1.23 -18.31 7.64
C TYR A 105 -2.00 -19.60 7.29
N ASN A 106 -3.32 -19.53 7.37
CA ASN A 106 -4.26 -20.51 6.80
C ASN A 106 -5.24 -19.81 5.85
N ILE A 107 -5.84 -20.59 4.98
CA ILE A 107 -7.00 -20.18 4.18
C ILE A 107 -8.20 -20.98 4.67
N SER A 108 -9.27 -20.27 5.06
CA SER A 108 -10.53 -20.89 5.45
C SER A 108 -11.22 -21.54 4.24
N GLU A 109 -12.25 -22.38 4.48
CA GLU A 109 -13.08 -22.99 3.43
C GLU A 109 -13.73 -21.92 2.51
N ASP A 110 -14.01 -20.73 3.06
CA ASP A 110 -14.56 -19.58 2.32
C ASP A 110 -13.48 -18.73 1.63
N GLY A 111 -12.20 -19.16 1.65
CA GLY A 111 -11.08 -18.48 0.98
C GLY A 111 -10.55 -17.26 1.73
N GLN A 112 -10.92 -17.07 2.99
CA GLN A 112 -10.48 -15.94 3.82
C GLN A 112 -9.12 -16.21 4.46
N LEU A 113 -8.34 -15.15 4.66
CA LEU A 113 -7.00 -15.20 5.22
C LEU A 113 -7.03 -15.20 6.75
N GLU A 114 -6.46 -16.21 7.37
CA GLU A 114 -6.27 -16.31 8.80
C GLU A 114 -4.78 -16.29 9.13
N MET A 115 -4.27 -15.15 9.60
CA MET A 115 -2.85 -15.02 9.96
C MET A 115 -2.55 -15.75 11.26
N ILE A 116 -1.52 -16.61 11.25
CA ILE A 116 -0.97 -17.31 12.43
C ILE A 116 0.21 -16.52 12.98
N ASN A 117 1.12 -16.08 12.11
CA ASN A 117 2.34 -15.37 12.46
C ASN A 117 2.53 -14.16 11.56
N THR A 118 2.70 -12.99 12.17
CA THR A 118 2.92 -11.72 11.46
C THR A 118 4.34 -11.18 11.60
N ASP A 119 5.20 -11.84 12.39
CA ASP A 119 6.54 -11.33 12.73
C ASP A 119 7.56 -11.47 11.59
N THR A 120 7.24 -12.30 10.60
CA THR A 120 8.14 -12.62 9.47
C THR A 120 7.71 -12.02 8.14
N LEU A 121 6.69 -11.16 8.16
CA LEU A 121 6.17 -10.58 6.91
C LEU A 121 7.18 -9.62 6.31
N PHE A 122 7.46 -9.83 5.04
CA PHE A 122 8.17 -8.89 4.20
C PHE A 122 7.33 -7.62 4.04
N ASP A 123 7.94 -6.45 3.92
CA ASP A 123 7.20 -5.22 3.65
C ASP A 123 6.61 -5.28 2.23
N THR A 124 5.30 -5.51 2.18
CA THR A 124 4.62 -6.19 1.08
C THR A 124 3.99 -5.28 0.03
N TRP A 125 4.16 -3.97 0.17
CA TRP A 125 3.54 -3.01 -0.75
C TRP A 125 4.13 -3.04 -2.19
N LEU A 126 5.31 -3.60 -2.39
CA LEU A 126 6.00 -3.67 -3.68
C LEU A 126 5.43 -4.74 -4.63
N PRO A 127 5.24 -6.00 -4.20
CA PRO A 127 4.69 -7.04 -5.06
C PRO A 127 3.16 -7.11 -5.06
N ASP A 128 2.46 -6.23 -4.33
CA ASP A 128 1.02 -6.31 -4.16
C ASP A 128 0.29 -6.17 -5.50
N ASN A 129 -0.37 -7.25 -5.91
CA ASN A 129 -1.31 -7.26 -7.02
C ASN A 129 -2.71 -7.46 -6.45
N ILE A 130 -3.57 -6.45 -6.59
CA ILE A 130 -4.93 -6.45 -6.04
C ILE A 130 -5.75 -7.68 -6.44
N ASN A 131 -5.46 -8.27 -7.62
CA ASN A 131 -6.15 -9.47 -8.09
C ASN A 131 -5.80 -10.73 -7.29
N PHE A 132 -4.71 -10.70 -6.51
CA PHE A 132 -4.26 -11.80 -5.66
C PHE A 132 -4.39 -11.49 -4.17
N LYS A 133 -4.91 -10.31 -3.84
CA LYS A 133 -5.09 -9.90 -2.45
C LYS A 133 -6.09 -10.82 -1.74
N ARG A 134 -5.71 -11.27 -0.55
CA ARG A 134 -6.60 -11.99 0.36
C ARG A 134 -7.04 -11.08 1.50
N TYR A 135 -8.24 -11.31 1.98
CA TYR A 135 -8.85 -10.50 3.02
C TYR A 135 -9.11 -11.33 4.26
N GLN A 136 -8.96 -10.70 5.44
CA GLN A 136 -9.28 -11.32 6.71
C GLN A 136 -10.80 -11.47 6.89
N PRO A 137 -11.25 -12.41 7.77
CA PRO A 137 -12.68 -12.73 7.95
C PRO A 137 -13.56 -11.56 8.38
N TYR A 138 -12.99 -10.56 9.04
CA TYR A 138 -13.73 -9.39 9.50
C TYR A 138 -13.91 -8.29 8.45
N ILE A 139 -13.25 -8.41 7.29
CA ILE A 139 -13.41 -7.46 6.18
C ILE A 139 -14.70 -7.76 5.45
N THR A 140 -15.61 -6.80 5.44
CA THR A 140 -16.90 -6.93 4.77
C THR A 140 -16.78 -6.83 3.25
N GLU A 141 -17.73 -7.40 2.52
CA GLU A 141 -17.79 -7.26 1.06
C GLU A 141 -17.94 -5.80 0.60
N GLU A 142 -18.56 -4.95 1.43
CA GLU A 142 -18.66 -3.52 1.16
C GLU A 142 -17.28 -2.85 1.21
N GLN A 143 -16.49 -3.11 2.26
CA GLN A 143 -15.13 -2.59 2.42
C GLN A 143 -14.20 -3.06 1.29
N LYS A 144 -14.30 -4.33 0.94
CA LYS A 144 -13.54 -4.93 -0.16
C LYS A 144 -13.86 -4.28 -1.49
N THR A 145 -15.16 -4.18 -1.82
CA THR A 145 -15.63 -3.53 -3.04
C THR A 145 -15.20 -2.07 -3.11
N GLU A 146 -15.31 -1.34 -1.99
CA GLU A 146 -14.90 0.06 -1.92
C GLU A 146 -13.38 0.22 -2.13
N TYR A 147 -12.58 -0.67 -1.56
CA TYR A 147 -11.13 -0.66 -1.73
C TYR A 147 -10.72 -1.01 -3.17
N GLU A 148 -11.27 -2.08 -3.74
CA GLU A 148 -10.95 -2.54 -5.09
C GLU A 148 -11.34 -1.53 -6.17
N ASN A 149 -12.46 -0.84 -5.98
CA ASN A 149 -12.99 0.13 -6.94
C ASN A 149 -12.64 1.59 -6.60
N TRP A 150 -11.73 1.81 -5.64
CA TRP A 150 -11.37 3.16 -5.20
C TRP A 150 -10.96 4.10 -6.34
N ASN A 151 -10.21 3.58 -7.30
CA ASN A 151 -9.73 4.35 -8.45
C ASN A 151 -10.77 4.49 -9.58
N ASP A 152 -11.92 3.82 -9.48
CA ASP A 152 -12.93 3.84 -10.52
C ASP A 152 -13.58 5.23 -10.65
N GLY A 153 -13.51 5.76 -11.86
CA GLY A 153 -14.02 7.09 -12.16
C GLY A 153 -13.17 8.24 -11.61
N CYS A 154 -11.93 7.98 -11.19
CA CYS A 154 -10.97 9.04 -10.92
C CYS A 154 -10.74 9.91 -12.16
N ILE A 155 -10.64 11.22 -11.94
CA ILE A 155 -10.36 12.17 -13.01
C ILE A 155 -8.84 12.38 -13.10
N PRO A 156 -8.18 12.05 -14.22
CA PRO A 156 -6.75 12.30 -14.36
C PRO A 156 -6.47 13.81 -14.28
N GLN A 157 -5.45 14.18 -13.54
CA GLN A 157 -4.97 15.57 -13.53
C GLN A 157 -4.44 15.94 -14.91
N LYS A 158 -4.57 17.20 -15.28
CA LYS A 158 -4.16 17.70 -16.61
C LYS A 158 -2.65 17.57 -16.86
N ASP A 159 -1.88 17.57 -15.79
CA ASP A 159 -0.43 17.43 -15.78
C ASP A 159 0.04 16.00 -15.45
N LEU A 160 -0.88 15.02 -15.48
CA LEU A 160 -0.53 13.62 -15.25
C LEU A 160 0.53 13.15 -16.25
N GLY A 161 1.67 12.68 -15.73
CA GLY A 161 2.83 12.28 -16.52
C GLY A 161 3.81 13.39 -16.84
N PHE A 162 3.51 14.65 -16.48
CA PHE A 162 4.48 15.73 -16.57
C PHE A 162 5.60 15.55 -15.53
N ALA A 163 6.83 15.59 -16.01
CA ALA A 163 8.02 15.61 -15.17
C ALA A 163 8.77 16.92 -15.42
N PHE A 164 8.93 17.71 -14.36
CA PHE A 164 9.70 18.95 -14.46
C PHE A 164 11.19 18.62 -14.60
N ASP A 165 11.85 19.18 -15.61
CA ASP A 165 13.31 19.10 -15.75
C ASP A 165 13.98 20.02 -14.73
N MET A 166 14.56 19.41 -13.69
CA MET A 166 15.25 20.11 -12.61
C MET A 166 16.63 20.62 -13.00
N THR A 167 17.19 20.13 -14.10
CA THR A 167 18.60 20.41 -14.49
C THR A 167 18.93 21.90 -14.51
N PRO A 168 18.09 22.79 -15.10
CA PRO A 168 18.40 24.22 -15.18
C PRO A 168 18.36 24.94 -13.83
N VAL A 169 17.70 24.39 -12.82
CA VAL A 169 17.45 25.01 -11.51
C VAL A 169 17.95 24.17 -10.34
N GLN A 170 18.84 23.21 -10.60
CA GLN A 170 19.33 22.27 -9.59
C GLN A 170 20.01 22.97 -8.41
N THR A 171 20.74 24.04 -8.65
CA THR A 171 21.45 24.80 -7.61
C THR A 171 20.46 25.49 -6.67
N GLU A 172 19.48 26.20 -7.22
CA GLU A 172 18.44 26.90 -6.48
C GLU A 172 17.57 25.91 -5.70
N TYR A 173 17.24 24.79 -6.31
CA TYR A 173 16.49 23.71 -5.65
C TYR A 173 17.25 23.16 -4.43
N SER A 174 18.54 22.90 -4.58
CA SER A 174 19.38 22.41 -3.45
C SER A 174 19.48 23.43 -2.33
N GLN A 175 19.53 24.72 -2.65
CA GLN A 175 19.52 25.80 -1.64
C GLN A 175 18.19 25.86 -0.90
N LEU A 176 17.05 25.74 -1.61
CA LEU A 176 15.73 25.68 -1.00
C LEU A 176 15.58 24.47 -0.08
N GLN A 177 16.03 23.31 -0.50
CA GLN A 177 16.01 22.11 0.35
C GLN A 177 16.85 22.28 1.62
N ALA A 178 18.01 22.94 1.54
CA ALA A 178 18.85 23.20 2.71
C ALA A 178 18.13 24.12 3.72
N VAL A 179 17.45 25.17 3.24
CA VAL A 179 16.64 26.05 4.08
C VAL A 179 15.47 25.26 4.71
N GLU A 180 14.74 24.48 3.92
CA GLU A 180 13.63 23.66 4.41
C GLU A 180 14.08 22.74 5.53
N GLN A 181 15.20 22.04 5.39
CA GLN A 181 15.74 21.14 6.40
C GLN A 181 16.14 21.88 7.70
N GLU A 182 16.61 23.12 7.61
CA GLU A 182 16.94 23.93 8.80
C GLU A 182 15.71 24.22 9.66
N TYR A 183 14.51 24.35 9.06
CA TYR A 183 13.26 24.66 9.78
C TYR A 183 12.40 23.43 10.11
N LEU A 184 12.68 22.28 9.54
CA LEU A 184 11.95 21.03 9.82
C LEU A 184 12.55 20.22 10.98
N ASN A 185 13.76 20.54 11.42
CA ASN A 185 14.44 19.95 12.58
C ASN A 185 14.34 20.91 13.79
#